data_8c509ff5d3789debcefd704e9e2f2aee
#
_entry.id   8c509ff5d3789debcefd704e9e2f2aee
#
_cell.length_a   1.000
_cell.length_b   1.000
_cell.length_c   1.000
_cell.angle_alpha   90.00
_cell.angle_beta   90.00
_cell.angle_gamma   90.00
#
_symmetry.space_group_name_H-M   'P 1'
#
loop_
_entity.id
_entity.type
_entity.pdbx_description
1 polymer ?
#
loop_
_entity_poly.entity_id
_entity_poly.type
_entity_poly.pdbx_seq_one_letter_code
_entity_poly.pdbx_strand_id
1 'polypeptide(L)'
;MTGLATPGDRSRSRKLPRSGLTRRASLWLLLLLLLLLLSGCASVRLDLPRAASQAIDDGERTTLGRVFAAQVAQHPSLSGFQLMVTGHAAFVARTALADAAERTLDLKYYSVSDDLTTDLLLLRIAAAAERGVRVRILLDDIDVRARFFARRAVAADPAIQVRLFNPFLLAGTSSLARLGEFIFDGDRLNRRMHNKLWVADNAVAVVGSRNLGDAYFGTHPANNFSDVDLLAAGPIVTELSRSFDAYWNSAASVPMEALAERPDAAESMHLRQALRARTAGCQELPPCHWLTQDGFLQALRSASVPLTWARAQLFYDHPDQGKISAASGIEHGSLDDQASGSRTRSELLIVSPYFIPSEDGLRHLREMRDRGVRVAVLTNSLASTDSPAAHAGYARHRAALLLNGVELFEIRLQPDVGHRRSHRWGTASPASLHAKFIVKDRTLAIVGSQNQDPRSRLHNTEAWITLDSAELAAELVALFEEGTDAHHAFKVERNEVDGLDKLAWSTQLDGTTVRYDSEPMSGLWLRLWRGLLGVLIPEHLL
;
A
#
# COMPACT_ATOMS: atom_id res chain seq x y z
N MET A 1 57.73 38.60 75.98
CA MET A 1 56.91 39.69 75.39
C MET A 1 56.04 39.06 74.35
N THR A 2 54.77 38.92 74.67
CA THR A 2 53.58 38.99 73.94
C THR A 2 53.47 38.28 72.55
N GLY A 3 52.81 37.14 72.56
CA GLY A 3 52.31 36.45 71.43
C GLY A 3 50.78 36.57 71.37
N LEU A 4 50.24 36.66 70.25
CA LEU A 4 48.77 36.67 69.99
C LEU A 4 48.41 35.46 69.14
N ALA A 5 47.51 34.63 69.66
CA ALA A 5 46.88 33.53 68.98
C ALA A 5 45.70 33.99 68.13
N THR A 6 45.53 33.47 66.93
CA THR A 6 44.34 33.62 66.09
C THR A 6 43.49 32.35 66.12
N PRO A 7 42.16 32.46 66.20
CA PRO A 7 41.27 31.27 66.25
C PRO A 7 40.90 30.76 64.86
N GLY A 8 40.95 29.44 64.71
CA GLY A 8 40.58 28.73 63.49
C GLY A 8 39.06 28.70 63.26
N ASP A 9 38.69 29.03 62.09
CA ASP A 9 37.32 28.94 61.58
C ASP A 9 37.02 27.49 61.13
N ARG A 10 36.06 26.84 61.76
CA ARG A 10 35.51 25.51 61.39
C ARG A 10 34.22 25.74 60.64
N SER A 11 34.27 25.87 59.30
CA SER A 11 33.09 25.78 58.46
C SER A 11 32.66 24.32 58.31
N ARG A 12 31.62 23.93 59.05
CA ARG A 12 30.88 22.66 58.82
C ARG A 12 29.98 22.81 57.62
N SER A 13 30.37 22.27 56.48
CA SER A 13 29.46 22.10 55.32
C SER A 13 28.41 21.00 55.63
N ARG A 14 27.19 21.39 55.88
CA ARG A 14 26.03 20.49 55.95
C ARG A 14 25.71 19.99 54.54
N LYS A 15 26.07 18.74 54.21
CA LYS A 15 25.58 18.01 53.04
C LYS A 15 24.11 17.66 53.30
N LEU A 16 23.21 18.30 52.60
CA LEU A 16 21.79 17.91 52.54
C LEU A 16 21.63 16.54 51.83
N PRO A 17 20.79 15.65 52.35
CA PRO A 17 20.59 14.33 51.72
C PRO A 17 19.71 14.48 50.47
N ARG A 18 20.32 14.43 49.29
CA ARG A 18 19.67 14.50 47.96
C ARG A 18 18.96 13.20 47.49
N SER A 19 18.98 12.14 48.28
CA SER A 19 18.56 10.80 47.83
C SER A 19 17.07 10.46 48.04
N GLY A 20 16.32 11.26 48.77
CA GLY A 20 14.89 10.98 49.07
C GLY A 20 13.89 11.58 48.07
N LEU A 21 14.23 12.73 47.45
CA LEU A 21 13.33 13.39 46.51
C LEU A 21 13.29 12.71 45.12
N THR A 22 14.42 12.21 44.66
CA THR A 22 14.51 11.53 43.36
C THR A 22 13.78 10.19 43.36
N ARG A 23 13.87 9.41 44.43
CA ARG A 23 13.11 8.14 44.58
C ARG A 23 11.60 8.34 44.64
N ARG A 24 11.13 9.38 45.35
CA ARG A 24 9.69 9.69 45.40
C ARG A 24 9.17 10.21 44.06
N ALA A 25 9.91 11.05 43.34
CA ALA A 25 9.56 11.50 41.99
C ALA A 25 9.50 10.34 40.99
N SER A 26 10.44 9.40 41.05
CA SER A 26 10.43 8.19 40.20
C SER A 26 9.25 7.27 40.54
N LEU A 27 8.86 7.14 41.82
CA LEU A 27 7.70 6.34 42.22
C LEU A 27 6.39 6.98 41.73
N TRP A 28 6.27 8.30 41.82
CA TRP A 28 5.09 9.03 41.33
C TRP A 28 5.01 8.98 39.81
N LEU A 29 6.13 9.03 39.11
CA LEU A 29 6.19 8.87 37.66
C LEU A 29 5.77 7.46 37.22
N LEU A 30 6.24 6.43 37.95
CA LEU A 30 5.83 5.04 37.73
C LEU A 30 4.36 4.82 38.03
N LEU A 31 3.82 5.43 39.11
CA LEU A 31 2.42 5.34 39.47
C LEU A 31 1.53 6.08 38.44
N LEU A 32 1.98 7.23 37.96
CA LEU A 32 1.31 7.98 36.88
C LEU A 32 1.31 7.19 35.57
N LEU A 33 2.43 6.57 35.24
CA LEU A 33 2.56 5.68 34.06
C LEU A 33 1.65 4.45 34.20
N LEU A 34 1.57 3.87 35.39
CA LEU A 34 0.69 2.74 35.68
C LEU A 34 -0.80 3.14 35.64
N LEU A 35 -1.15 4.33 36.16
CA LEU A 35 -2.50 4.90 36.08
C LEU A 35 -2.88 5.26 34.63
N LEU A 36 -1.94 5.77 33.83
CA LEU A 36 -2.14 5.99 32.40
C LEU A 36 -2.31 4.69 31.61
N LEU A 37 -1.62 3.63 32.01
CA LEU A 37 -1.80 2.28 31.45
C LEU A 37 -3.15 1.65 31.85
N LEU A 38 -3.62 1.90 33.08
CA LEU A 38 -4.90 1.38 33.58
C LEU A 38 -6.12 2.16 33.07
N SER A 39 -5.96 3.45 32.72
CA SER A 39 -7.06 4.26 32.17
C SER A 39 -7.37 3.97 30.68
N GLY A 40 -6.57 3.11 30.04
CA GLY A 40 -6.77 2.69 28.63
C GLY A 40 -7.60 1.43 28.44
N CYS A 41 -8.14 0.81 29.49
CA CYS A 41 -8.95 -0.40 29.38
C CYS A 41 -10.39 -0.11 28.93
N ALA A 42 -10.57 0.39 27.70
CA ALA A 42 -11.77 0.03 26.95
C ALA A 42 -11.59 -1.45 26.58
N SER A 43 -12.27 -2.34 27.28
CA SER A 43 -12.20 -3.77 27.02
C SER A 43 -12.75 -4.06 25.63
N VAL A 44 -11.86 -4.47 24.71
CA VAL A 44 -12.28 -4.94 23.39
C VAL A 44 -13.18 -6.15 23.56
N ARG A 45 -14.39 -6.09 23.03
CA ARG A 45 -15.39 -7.16 23.14
C ARG A 45 -15.12 -8.24 22.09
N LEU A 46 -14.10 -9.06 22.31
CA LEU A 46 -13.75 -10.16 21.39
C LEU A 46 -14.77 -11.31 21.42
N ASP A 47 -15.69 -11.30 22.36
CA ASP A 47 -16.80 -12.25 22.56
C ASP A 47 -17.98 -12.01 21.59
N LEU A 48 -18.00 -10.90 20.85
CA LEU A 48 -19.08 -10.64 19.90
C LEU A 48 -19.12 -11.70 18.79
N PRO A 49 -20.34 -12.19 18.45
CA PRO A 49 -20.50 -13.14 17.37
C PRO A 49 -19.96 -12.60 16.06
N ARG A 50 -19.15 -13.39 15.37
CA ARG A 50 -18.60 -13.08 14.04
C ARG A 50 -19.35 -13.93 13.02
N ALA A 51 -20.54 -13.48 12.60
CA ALA A 51 -21.30 -14.21 11.60
C ALA A 51 -20.46 -14.40 10.33
N ALA A 52 -20.28 -15.65 9.92
CA ALA A 52 -19.64 -15.96 8.65
C ALA A 52 -20.49 -15.42 7.49
N SER A 53 -19.85 -14.88 6.48
CA SER A 53 -20.51 -14.32 5.30
C SER A 53 -19.65 -14.58 4.07
N GLN A 54 -20.29 -14.91 2.96
CA GLN A 54 -19.64 -15.22 1.69
C GLN A 54 -20.15 -14.33 0.58
N ALA A 55 -19.39 -14.24 -0.51
CA ALA A 55 -19.84 -13.67 -1.76
C ALA A 55 -21.09 -14.40 -2.26
N ILE A 56 -21.90 -13.74 -3.06
CA ILE A 56 -23.03 -14.40 -3.76
C ILE A 56 -22.47 -15.35 -4.81
N ASP A 57 -23.11 -16.47 -5.00
CA ASP A 57 -22.74 -17.50 -6.00
C ASP A 57 -23.44 -17.29 -7.36
N ASP A 58 -24.48 -16.47 -7.38
CA ASP A 58 -25.30 -16.18 -8.55
C ASP A 58 -25.11 -14.74 -9.09
N GLY A 59 -23.88 -14.24 -9.07
CA GLY A 59 -23.52 -12.89 -9.56
C GLY A 59 -23.87 -12.66 -11.04
N GLU A 60 -23.93 -13.73 -11.84
CA GLU A 60 -24.37 -13.70 -13.23
C GLU A 60 -25.84 -13.26 -13.42
N ARG A 61 -26.64 -13.27 -12.35
CA ARG A 61 -28.03 -12.76 -12.37
C ARG A 61 -28.13 -11.27 -12.18
N THR A 62 -27.08 -10.59 -11.76
CA THR A 62 -27.03 -9.13 -11.65
C THR A 62 -26.86 -8.48 -13.03
N THR A 63 -27.11 -7.18 -13.13
CA THR A 63 -26.90 -6.46 -14.39
C THR A 63 -25.43 -6.54 -14.83
N LEU A 64 -24.48 -6.34 -13.90
CA LEU A 64 -23.04 -6.48 -14.20
C LEU A 64 -22.72 -7.90 -14.71
N GLY A 65 -23.21 -8.94 -14.04
CA GLY A 65 -22.98 -10.32 -14.46
C GLY A 65 -23.56 -10.61 -15.84
N ARG A 66 -24.82 -10.21 -16.11
CA ARG A 66 -25.47 -10.42 -17.42
C ARG A 66 -24.75 -9.69 -18.55
N VAL A 67 -24.30 -8.45 -18.29
CA VAL A 67 -23.62 -7.62 -19.28
C VAL A 67 -22.32 -8.27 -19.76
N PHE A 68 -21.54 -8.82 -18.85
CA PHE A 68 -20.27 -9.48 -19.20
C PHE A 68 -20.44 -10.96 -19.60
N ALA A 69 -21.60 -11.59 -19.33
CA ALA A 69 -21.82 -13.01 -19.59
C ALA A 69 -21.55 -13.42 -21.05
N ALA A 70 -21.97 -12.59 -22.01
CA ALA A 70 -21.76 -12.88 -23.43
C ALA A 70 -20.26 -12.87 -23.81
N GLN A 71 -19.51 -11.92 -23.29
CA GLN A 71 -18.05 -11.83 -23.52
C GLN A 71 -17.31 -13.00 -22.83
N VAL A 72 -17.68 -13.31 -21.57
CA VAL A 72 -17.11 -14.45 -20.84
C VAL A 72 -17.38 -15.77 -21.59
N ALA A 73 -18.60 -15.96 -22.14
CA ALA A 73 -18.94 -17.16 -22.90
C ALA A 73 -18.14 -17.29 -24.22
N GLN A 74 -17.74 -16.17 -24.82
CA GLN A 74 -16.88 -16.16 -26.01
C GLN A 74 -15.41 -16.49 -25.68
N HIS A 75 -15.00 -16.34 -24.42
CA HIS A 75 -13.64 -16.56 -23.95
C HIS A 75 -13.60 -17.57 -22.79
N PRO A 76 -13.99 -18.82 -23.02
CA PRO A 76 -14.05 -19.83 -21.97
C PRO A 76 -12.69 -20.00 -21.28
N SER A 77 -12.70 -20.05 -19.95
CA SER A 77 -11.48 -20.18 -19.10
C SER A 77 -10.54 -18.97 -19.12
N LEU A 78 -10.87 -17.90 -19.85
CA LEU A 78 -10.15 -16.64 -19.78
C LEU A 78 -10.89 -15.63 -18.90
N SER A 79 -10.14 -14.66 -18.38
CA SER A 79 -10.69 -13.48 -17.71
C SER A 79 -10.31 -12.24 -18.50
N GLY A 80 -11.21 -11.26 -18.52
CA GLY A 80 -11.00 -10.00 -19.21
C GLY A 80 -10.40 -8.97 -18.27
N PHE A 81 -9.39 -8.23 -18.74
CA PHE A 81 -8.68 -7.23 -17.96
C PHE A 81 -8.55 -5.90 -18.69
N GLN A 82 -8.56 -4.82 -17.92
CA GLN A 82 -8.14 -3.50 -18.37
C GLN A 82 -7.19 -2.89 -17.35
N LEU A 83 -6.02 -2.41 -17.81
CA LEU A 83 -5.08 -1.70 -16.94
C LEU A 83 -5.62 -0.33 -16.57
N MET A 84 -5.58 -0.01 -15.27
CA MET A 84 -5.97 1.28 -14.70
C MET A 84 -4.74 2.00 -14.17
N VAL A 85 -4.04 2.70 -15.07
CA VAL A 85 -2.78 3.36 -14.77
C VAL A 85 -3.00 4.73 -14.14
N THR A 86 -3.98 5.49 -14.62
CA THR A 86 -4.25 6.84 -14.11
C THR A 86 -5.11 6.81 -12.84
N GLY A 87 -4.87 7.74 -11.92
CA GLY A 87 -5.71 7.94 -10.74
C GLY A 87 -7.17 8.22 -11.10
N HIS A 88 -7.41 8.99 -12.19
CA HIS A 88 -8.74 9.23 -12.74
C HIS A 88 -9.47 7.92 -13.09
N ALA A 89 -8.88 7.09 -13.96
CA ALA A 89 -9.51 5.83 -14.37
C ALA A 89 -9.82 4.92 -13.18
N ALA A 90 -8.85 4.82 -12.24
CA ALA A 90 -8.99 3.99 -11.04
C ALA A 90 -10.08 4.51 -10.06
N PHE A 91 -10.23 5.83 -9.94
CA PHE A 91 -11.28 6.44 -9.12
C PHE A 91 -12.67 6.23 -9.73
N VAL A 92 -12.82 6.56 -11.02
CA VAL A 92 -14.07 6.43 -11.74
C VAL A 92 -14.54 4.97 -11.82
N ALA A 93 -13.63 4.02 -12.00
CA ALA A 93 -13.98 2.60 -11.99
C ALA A 93 -14.60 2.17 -10.64
N ARG A 94 -14.03 2.61 -9.51
CA ARG A 94 -14.55 2.27 -8.18
C ARG A 94 -15.92 2.91 -7.92
N THR A 95 -16.08 4.17 -8.29
CA THR A 95 -17.38 4.86 -8.16
C THR A 95 -18.44 4.23 -9.06
N ALA A 96 -18.09 3.90 -10.31
CA ALA A 96 -19.01 3.24 -11.25
C ALA A 96 -19.41 1.83 -10.77
N LEU A 97 -18.50 1.06 -10.18
CA LEU A 97 -18.81 -0.23 -9.57
C LEU A 97 -19.75 -0.10 -8.37
N ALA A 98 -19.56 0.92 -7.52
CA ALA A 98 -20.48 1.19 -6.42
C ALA A 98 -21.87 1.61 -6.92
N ASP A 99 -21.93 2.42 -7.97
CA ASP A 99 -23.19 2.88 -8.57
C ASP A 99 -23.92 1.77 -9.38
N ALA A 100 -23.16 0.80 -9.90
CA ALA A 100 -23.72 -0.32 -10.68
C ALA A 100 -24.07 -1.55 -9.83
N ALA A 101 -23.52 -1.67 -8.62
CA ALA A 101 -23.81 -2.80 -7.74
C ALA A 101 -25.29 -2.89 -7.39
N GLU A 102 -25.85 -4.11 -7.53
CA GLU A 102 -27.25 -4.42 -7.25
C GLU A 102 -27.43 -5.24 -5.96
N ARG A 103 -26.48 -6.11 -5.62
CA ARG A 103 -26.62 -7.07 -4.52
C ARG A 103 -25.51 -7.02 -3.50
N THR A 104 -24.23 -6.95 -3.94
CA THR A 104 -23.07 -7.00 -3.04
C THR A 104 -21.97 -6.06 -3.48
N LEU A 105 -21.28 -5.49 -2.48
CA LEU A 105 -20.08 -4.68 -2.66
C LEU A 105 -19.08 -5.06 -1.56
N ASP A 106 -17.96 -5.66 -1.95
CA ASP A 106 -16.93 -6.17 -1.05
C ASP A 106 -15.61 -5.41 -1.26
N LEU A 107 -15.09 -4.79 -0.20
CA LEU A 107 -13.91 -3.94 -0.23
C LEU A 107 -12.87 -4.42 0.78
N LYS A 108 -11.61 -4.51 0.35
CA LYS A 108 -10.47 -4.86 1.20
C LYS A 108 -9.32 -3.90 0.92
N TYR A 109 -8.85 -3.15 1.95
CA TYR A 109 -7.80 -2.14 1.80
C TYR A 109 -6.85 -2.11 2.99
N TYR A 110 -5.57 -1.82 2.70
CA TYR A 110 -4.54 -1.59 3.70
C TYR A 110 -4.65 -0.20 4.31
N SER A 111 -4.77 0.83 3.46
CA SER A 111 -4.82 2.22 3.88
C SER A 111 -5.99 2.96 3.23
N VAL A 112 -6.63 3.81 4.02
CA VAL A 112 -7.73 4.67 3.61
C VAL A 112 -7.46 6.06 4.16
N SER A 113 -7.29 7.07 3.35
CA SER A 113 -6.99 8.44 3.76
C SER A 113 -8.23 9.20 4.22
N ASP A 114 -8.04 10.26 5.00
CA ASP A 114 -9.11 11.17 5.43
C ASP A 114 -9.13 12.42 4.54
N ASP A 115 -9.58 12.23 3.31
CA ASP A 115 -9.52 13.22 2.25
C ASP A 115 -10.75 13.17 1.31
N LEU A 116 -10.78 14.05 0.32
CA LEU A 116 -11.93 14.26 -0.55
C LEU A 116 -12.30 13.02 -1.37
N THR A 117 -11.32 12.35 -1.99
CA THR A 117 -11.61 11.17 -2.83
C THR A 117 -12.17 10.03 -2.01
N THR A 118 -11.66 9.83 -0.80
CA THR A 118 -12.21 8.85 0.14
C THR A 118 -13.64 9.19 0.54
N ASP A 119 -13.91 10.44 0.87
CA ASP A 119 -15.26 10.89 1.24
C ASP A 119 -16.27 10.68 0.11
N LEU A 120 -15.89 10.97 -1.14
CA LEU A 120 -16.72 10.72 -2.31
C LEU A 120 -16.99 9.22 -2.51
N LEU A 121 -16.00 8.36 -2.34
CA LEU A 121 -16.19 6.90 -2.40
C LEU A 121 -17.10 6.41 -1.29
N LEU A 122 -16.97 6.91 -0.06
CA LEU A 122 -17.83 6.56 1.07
C LEU A 122 -19.30 6.98 0.81
N LEU A 123 -19.53 8.13 0.17
CA LEU A 123 -20.87 8.55 -0.24
C LEU A 123 -21.47 7.60 -1.29
N ARG A 124 -20.69 7.12 -2.26
CA ARG A 124 -21.16 6.13 -3.25
C ARG A 124 -21.47 4.78 -2.61
N ILE A 125 -20.64 4.36 -1.65
CA ILE A 125 -20.88 3.15 -0.85
C ILE A 125 -22.18 3.28 -0.04
N ALA A 126 -22.39 4.41 0.64
CA ALA A 126 -23.63 4.69 1.37
C ALA A 126 -24.84 4.66 0.44
N ALA A 127 -24.76 5.30 -0.73
CA ALA A 127 -25.83 5.26 -1.72
C ALA A 127 -26.11 3.85 -2.26
N ALA A 128 -25.10 2.99 -2.39
CA ALA A 128 -25.30 1.58 -2.73
C ALA A 128 -26.05 0.84 -1.61
N ALA A 129 -25.70 1.06 -0.35
CA ALA A 129 -26.39 0.48 0.80
C ALA A 129 -27.87 0.95 0.87
N GLU A 130 -28.14 2.23 0.64
CA GLU A 130 -29.51 2.80 0.57
C GLU A 130 -30.36 2.14 -0.54
N ARG A 131 -29.73 1.60 -1.60
CA ARG A 131 -30.41 0.79 -2.63
C ARG A 131 -30.62 -0.67 -2.24
N GLY A 132 -30.15 -1.09 -1.05
CA GLY A 132 -30.27 -2.46 -0.55
C GLY A 132 -29.05 -3.35 -0.85
N VAL A 133 -27.95 -2.80 -1.36
CA VAL A 133 -26.71 -3.54 -1.58
C VAL A 133 -26.07 -3.91 -0.24
N ARG A 134 -25.76 -5.19 -0.05
CA ARG A 134 -24.95 -5.64 1.10
C ARG A 134 -23.51 -5.19 0.91
N VAL A 135 -22.99 -4.41 1.84
CA VAL A 135 -21.62 -3.90 1.78
C VAL A 135 -20.76 -4.52 2.88
N ARG A 136 -19.60 -5.08 2.51
CA ARG A 136 -18.59 -5.57 3.45
C ARG A 136 -17.28 -4.80 3.22
N ILE A 137 -16.76 -4.14 4.25
CA ILE A 137 -15.53 -3.37 4.20
C ILE A 137 -14.54 -3.97 5.19
N LEU A 138 -13.43 -4.50 4.69
CA LEU A 138 -12.32 -5.02 5.48
C LEU A 138 -11.12 -4.09 5.36
N LEU A 139 -10.69 -3.54 6.48
CA LEU A 139 -9.58 -2.60 6.55
C LEU A 139 -8.48 -3.13 7.46
N ASP A 140 -7.22 -2.89 7.08
CA ASP A 140 -6.10 -3.05 8.03
C ASP A 140 -6.14 -1.92 9.08
N ASP A 141 -5.72 -2.22 10.31
CA ASP A 141 -5.71 -1.23 11.39
C ASP A 141 -4.41 -0.43 11.47
N ILE A 142 -3.77 -0.15 10.33
CA ILE A 142 -2.53 0.65 10.30
C ILE A 142 -2.82 2.13 10.60
N ASP A 143 -3.89 2.66 10.07
CA ASP A 143 -4.21 4.09 10.04
C ASP A 143 -5.53 4.44 10.75
N VAL A 144 -5.64 4.19 12.04
CA VAL A 144 -6.94 4.20 12.75
C VAL A 144 -7.54 5.60 12.94
N ARG A 145 -6.75 6.64 13.16
CA ARG A 145 -7.24 7.87 13.81
C ARG A 145 -8.10 8.77 12.94
N ALA A 146 -7.65 9.11 11.75
CA ALA A 146 -8.34 10.07 10.90
C ALA A 146 -9.65 9.54 10.30
N ARG A 147 -9.79 8.24 10.28
CA ARG A 147 -10.85 7.51 9.56
C ARG A 147 -11.96 6.97 10.46
N PHE A 148 -11.77 7.07 11.74
CA PHE A 148 -12.74 6.57 12.71
C PHE A 148 -14.16 7.14 12.47
N PHE A 149 -14.27 8.43 12.21
CA PHE A 149 -15.56 9.08 11.96
C PHE A 149 -16.19 8.67 10.64
N ALA A 150 -15.42 8.58 9.56
CA ALA A 150 -15.94 8.10 8.28
C ALA A 150 -16.41 6.65 8.39
N ARG A 151 -15.66 5.81 9.07
CA ARG A 151 -16.04 4.41 9.35
C ARG A 151 -17.32 4.32 10.17
N ARG A 152 -17.45 5.12 11.21
CA ARG A 152 -18.66 5.13 12.03
C ARG A 152 -19.90 5.58 11.26
N ALA A 153 -19.76 6.57 10.40
CA ALA A 153 -20.87 7.01 9.53
C ALA A 153 -21.33 5.92 8.57
N VAL A 154 -20.35 5.21 7.99
CA VAL A 154 -20.63 4.05 7.13
C VAL A 154 -21.22 2.90 7.96
N ALA A 155 -20.64 2.58 9.11
CA ALA A 155 -21.10 1.50 10.00
C ALA A 155 -22.48 1.76 10.64
N ALA A 156 -23.01 2.98 10.59
CA ALA A 156 -24.36 3.28 11.07
C ALA A 156 -25.46 2.67 10.18
N ASP A 157 -25.15 2.39 8.91
CA ASP A 157 -26.08 1.72 8.02
C ASP A 157 -26.08 0.19 8.27
N PRO A 158 -27.23 -0.45 8.51
CA PRO A 158 -27.29 -1.89 8.79
C PRO A 158 -26.84 -2.76 7.60
N ALA A 159 -26.93 -2.27 6.37
CA ALA A 159 -26.44 -2.96 5.19
C ALA A 159 -24.91 -2.91 5.04
N ILE A 160 -24.22 -2.05 5.82
CA ILE A 160 -22.77 -1.88 5.79
C ILE A 160 -22.15 -2.55 7.01
N GLN A 161 -21.29 -3.53 6.76
CA GLN A 161 -20.52 -4.22 7.77
C GLN A 161 -19.04 -3.85 7.61
N VAL A 162 -18.39 -3.47 8.71
CA VAL A 162 -16.96 -3.11 8.73
C VAL A 162 -16.23 -4.04 9.68
N ARG A 163 -15.12 -4.62 9.21
CA ARG A 163 -14.17 -5.38 10.05
C ARG A 163 -12.78 -4.77 9.92
N LEU A 164 -12.04 -4.83 11.03
CA LEU A 164 -10.62 -4.48 11.05
C LEU A 164 -9.79 -5.75 11.08
N PHE A 165 -8.83 -5.84 10.17
CA PHE A 165 -7.87 -6.94 10.16
C PHE A 165 -6.76 -6.66 11.17
N ASN A 166 -6.51 -7.60 12.05
CA ASN A 166 -5.45 -7.60 13.05
C ASN A 166 -5.33 -6.28 13.85
N PRO A 167 -6.43 -5.84 14.50
CA PRO A 167 -6.46 -4.52 15.15
C PRO A 167 -5.59 -4.47 16.41
N PHE A 168 -5.21 -3.25 16.78
CA PHE A 168 -4.71 -2.96 18.11
C PHE A 168 -5.85 -3.15 19.15
N LEU A 169 -5.62 -3.97 20.18
CA LEU A 169 -6.66 -4.37 21.12
C LEU A 169 -6.66 -3.53 22.40
N LEU A 170 -5.49 -3.04 22.82
CA LEU A 170 -5.34 -2.32 24.09
C LEU A 170 -5.35 -0.78 23.91
N ALA A 171 -5.08 -0.31 22.73
CA ALA A 171 -4.59 1.04 22.54
C ALA A 171 -5.65 2.11 22.24
N GLY A 172 -6.88 1.77 21.92
CA GLY A 172 -7.84 2.77 21.44
C GLY A 172 -7.21 3.71 20.40
N THR A 173 -7.19 5.02 20.69
CA THR A 173 -6.58 6.06 19.82
C THR A 173 -5.22 6.57 20.31
N SER A 174 -4.70 6.10 21.45
CA SER A 174 -3.44 6.58 22.03
C SER A 174 -2.20 6.02 21.32
N SER A 175 -1.32 6.90 20.81
CA SER A 175 -0.05 6.47 20.17
C SER A 175 0.89 5.76 21.14
N LEU A 176 0.92 6.19 22.41
CA LEU A 176 1.77 5.58 23.43
C LEU A 176 1.27 4.18 23.80
N ALA A 177 -0.05 3.99 23.91
CA ALA A 177 -0.63 2.69 24.16
C ALA A 177 -0.41 1.72 22.98
N ARG A 178 -0.53 2.22 21.72
CA ARG A 178 -0.21 1.44 20.52
C ARG A 178 1.27 1.03 20.48
N LEU A 179 2.19 1.94 20.83
CA LEU A 179 3.61 1.61 20.94
C LEU A 179 3.85 0.55 22.03
N GLY A 180 3.19 0.69 23.18
CA GLY A 180 3.23 -0.32 24.25
C GLY A 180 2.75 -1.69 23.77
N GLU A 181 1.58 -1.75 23.13
CA GLU A 181 1.05 -3.01 22.58
C GLU A 181 2.00 -3.60 21.52
N PHE A 182 2.59 -2.77 20.65
CA PHE A 182 3.55 -3.23 19.66
C PHE A 182 4.82 -3.84 20.30
N ILE A 183 5.27 -3.31 21.43
CA ILE A 183 6.44 -3.85 22.16
C ILE A 183 6.12 -5.25 22.74
N PHE A 184 4.88 -5.47 23.20
CA PHE A 184 4.49 -6.75 23.83
C PHE A 184 3.94 -7.79 22.85
N ASP A 185 3.38 -7.37 21.71
CA ASP A 185 2.72 -8.23 20.73
C ASP A 185 3.13 -7.87 19.28
N GLY A 186 4.40 -7.51 19.11
CA GLY A 186 4.97 -7.05 17.86
C GLY A 186 4.86 -8.08 16.73
N ASP A 187 5.03 -9.37 17.02
CA ASP A 187 4.93 -10.44 16.03
C ASP A 187 3.53 -10.51 15.39
N ARG A 188 2.49 -10.39 16.18
CA ARG A 188 1.11 -10.30 15.68
C ARG A 188 0.91 -8.99 14.93
N LEU A 189 1.21 -7.87 15.59
CA LEU A 189 0.95 -6.53 15.05
C LEU A 189 1.78 -6.19 13.81
N ASN A 190 2.88 -6.89 13.58
CA ASN A 190 3.69 -6.72 12.37
C ASN A 190 3.05 -7.38 11.13
N ARG A 191 2.13 -8.33 11.31
CA ARG A 191 1.40 -8.97 10.21
C ARG A 191 0.28 -8.06 9.74
N ARG A 192 0.41 -7.45 8.56
CA ARG A 192 -0.56 -6.51 7.99
C ARG A 192 -1.17 -7.05 6.71
N MET A 193 -2.44 -6.75 6.51
CA MET A 193 -3.16 -7.07 5.29
C MET A 193 -2.88 -6.01 4.22
N HIS A 194 -1.95 -6.32 3.31
CA HIS A 194 -1.53 -5.35 2.30
C HIS A 194 -2.27 -5.47 0.95
N ASN A 195 -3.21 -6.39 0.82
CA ASN A 195 -4.04 -6.57 -0.38
C ASN A 195 -5.04 -5.42 -0.56
N LYS A 196 -5.36 -5.10 -1.82
CA LYS A 196 -6.33 -4.10 -2.22
C LYS A 196 -7.30 -4.71 -3.22
N LEU A 197 -8.59 -4.64 -2.90
CA LEU A 197 -9.62 -5.28 -3.69
C LEU A 197 -10.95 -4.52 -3.57
N TRP A 198 -11.68 -4.42 -4.66
CA TRP A 198 -13.03 -3.86 -4.75
C TRP A 198 -13.84 -4.75 -5.69
N VAL A 199 -14.86 -5.43 -5.20
CA VAL A 199 -15.69 -6.35 -5.98
C VAL A 199 -17.14 -5.92 -5.93
N ALA A 200 -17.79 -5.81 -7.09
CA ALA A 200 -19.22 -5.58 -7.23
C ALA A 200 -19.89 -6.85 -7.75
N ASP A 201 -20.92 -7.31 -7.01
CA ASP A 201 -21.83 -8.40 -7.39
C ASP A 201 -21.15 -9.73 -7.72
N ASN A 202 -19.93 -9.98 -7.24
CA ASN A 202 -19.10 -11.13 -7.66
C ASN A 202 -19.00 -11.27 -9.21
N ALA A 203 -19.09 -10.15 -9.93
CA ALA A 203 -19.11 -10.09 -11.39
C ALA A 203 -17.96 -9.28 -11.98
N VAL A 204 -17.62 -8.14 -11.34
CA VAL A 204 -16.53 -7.25 -11.77
C VAL A 204 -15.72 -6.82 -10.56
N ALA A 205 -14.40 -6.77 -10.71
CA ALA A 205 -13.49 -6.38 -9.63
C ALA A 205 -12.46 -5.34 -10.08
N VAL A 206 -11.95 -4.56 -9.12
CA VAL A 206 -10.71 -3.80 -9.25
C VAL A 206 -9.72 -4.32 -8.21
N VAL A 207 -8.52 -4.68 -8.66
CA VAL A 207 -7.44 -5.24 -7.84
C VAL A 207 -6.10 -4.65 -8.29
N GLY A 208 -5.16 -4.44 -7.36
CA GLY A 208 -3.85 -3.89 -7.72
C GLY A 208 -3.07 -3.35 -6.54
N SER A 209 -2.35 -2.24 -6.78
CA SER A 209 -1.44 -1.65 -5.81
C SER A 209 -2.02 -0.44 -5.07
N ARG A 210 -3.08 0.19 -5.59
CA ARG A 210 -3.61 1.48 -5.14
C ARG A 210 -4.46 1.35 -3.87
N ASN A 211 -4.15 2.16 -2.85
CA ASN A 211 -5.01 2.38 -1.69
C ASN A 211 -6.09 3.44 -1.99
N LEU A 212 -6.85 3.86 -0.96
CA LEU A 212 -7.87 4.90 -1.09
C LEU A 212 -7.37 6.22 -0.49
N GLY A 213 -7.37 7.27 -1.32
CA GLY A 213 -6.92 8.61 -0.91
C GLY A 213 -6.49 9.48 -2.07
N ASP A 214 -6.51 10.80 -1.87
CA ASP A 214 -6.16 11.81 -2.87
C ASP A 214 -4.81 11.57 -3.54
N ALA A 215 -3.81 11.17 -2.75
CA ALA A 215 -2.48 10.86 -3.26
C ALA A 215 -2.49 9.67 -4.23
N TYR A 216 -3.34 8.69 -4.02
CA TYR A 216 -3.47 7.51 -4.87
C TYR A 216 -4.28 7.76 -6.14
N PHE A 217 -5.13 8.78 -6.13
CA PHE A 217 -5.91 9.17 -7.30
C PHE A 217 -5.34 10.39 -8.03
N GLY A 218 -4.17 10.87 -7.63
CA GLY A 218 -3.47 11.94 -8.33
C GLY A 218 -4.06 13.33 -8.10
N THR A 219 -4.80 13.54 -7.02
CA THR A 219 -5.48 14.80 -6.68
C THR A 219 -4.89 15.49 -5.45
N HIS A 220 -3.88 14.89 -4.79
CA HIS A 220 -3.23 15.52 -3.66
C HIS A 220 -2.32 16.68 -4.15
N PRO A 221 -2.34 17.86 -3.51
CA PRO A 221 -1.63 19.04 -4.03
C PRO A 221 -0.10 18.93 -4.01
N ALA A 222 0.47 18.10 -3.15
CA ALA A 222 1.92 18.03 -2.97
C ALA A 222 2.54 16.67 -3.29
N ASN A 223 1.88 15.57 -2.96
CA ASN A 223 2.46 14.23 -3.05
C ASN A 223 1.46 13.27 -3.68
N ASN A 224 1.76 12.76 -4.85
CA ASN A 224 0.95 11.73 -5.50
C ASN A 224 1.72 10.43 -5.66
N PHE A 225 0.99 9.35 -5.94
CA PHE A 225 1.55 8.05 -6.22
C PHE A 225 1.28 7.62 -7.66
N SER A 226 2.28 7.02 -8.29
CA SER A 226 2.13 6.31 -9.54
C SER A 226 1.84 4.85 -9.25
N ASP A 227 0.65 4.38 -9.62
CA ASP A 227 0.13 3.06 -9.30
C ASP A 227 -0.46 2.36 -10.53
N VAL A 228 -0.64 1.03 -10.43
CA VAL A 228 -1.30 0.22 -11.44
C VAL A 228 -2.34 -0.68 -10.77
N ASP A 229 -3.57 -0.62 -11.28
CA ASP A 229 -4.65 -1.55 -10.95
C ASP A 229 -5.13 -2.27 -12.21
N LEU A 230 -5.88 -3.35 -12.00
CA LEU A 230 -6.60 -4.11 -13.01
C LEU A 230 -8.10 -4.01 -12.72
N LEU A 231 -8.88 -3.60 -13.71
CA LEU A 231 -10.29 -3.98 -13.77
C LEU A 231 -10.33 -5.42 -14.29
N ALA A 232 -11.15 -6.26 -13.67
CA ALA A 232 -11.24 -7.67 -14.01
C ALA A 232 -12.70 -8.12 -14.12
N ALA A 233 -13.00 -8.96 -15.11
CA ALA A 233 -14.28 -9.65 -15.30
C ALA A 233 -14.03 -11.13 -15.66
N GLY A 234 -15.00 -12.01 -15.40
CA GLY A 234 -14.90 -13.43 -15.68
C GLY A 234 -14.41 -14.26 -14.49
N PRO A 235 -13.90 -15.49 -14.73
CA PRO A 235 -13.63 -16.48 -13.68
C PRO A 235 -12.75 -16.00 -12.53
N ILE A 236 -11.75 -15.14 -12.79
CA ILE A 236 -10.84 -14.60 -11.78
C ILE A 236 -11.57 -13.84 -10.67
N VAL A 237 -12.73 -13.23 -10.98
CA VAL A 237 -13.50 -12.47 -9.99
C VAL A 237 -14.01 -13.38 -8.87
N THR A 238 -14.42 -14.61 -9.22
CA THR A 238 -14.82 -15.61 -8.21
C THR A 238 -13.65 -15.98 -7.29
N GLU A 239 -12.43 -16.11 -7.82
CA GLU A 239 -11.24 -16.37 -7.00
C GLU A 239 -10.91 -15.19 -6.10
N LEU A 240 -11.01 -13.96 -6.61
CA LEU A 240 -10.85 -12.73 -5.84
C LEU A 240 -11.87 -12.64 -4.69
N SER A 241 -13.14 -12.96 -4.97
CA SER A 241 -14.20 -12.99 -3.94
C SER A 241 -13.93 -14.06 -2.87
N ARG A 242 -13.49 -15.26 -3.27
CA ARG A 242 -13.08 -16.30 -2.30
C ARG A 242 -11.90 -15.86 -1.44
N SER A 243 -10.93 -15.15 -2.03
CA SER A 243 -9.84 -14.58 -1.26
C SER A 243 -10.34 -13.52 -0.26
N PHE A 244 -11.31 -12.70 -0.65
CA PHE A 244 -11.96 -11.77 0.27
C PHE A 244 -12.65 -12.51 1.43
N ASP A 245 -13.42 -13.54 1.13
CA ASP A 245 -14.17 -14.33 2.11
C ASP A 245 -13.23 -15.02 3.12
N ALA A 246 -12.08 -15.53 2.67
CA ALA A 246 -11.06 -16.10 3.55
C ALA A 246 -10.58 -15.07 4.59
N TYR A 247 -10.30 -13.85 4.15
CA TYR A 247 -9.90 -12.76 5.06
C TYR A 247 -11.05 -12.29 5.94
N TRP A 248 -12.23 -12.11 5.38
CA TRP A 248 -13.42 -11.66 6.10
C TRP A 248 -13.78 -12.59 7.24
N ASN A 249 -13.73 -13.90 7.02
CA ASN A 249 -14.11 -14.92 7.98
C ASN A 249 -12.95 -15.35 8.91
N SER A 250 -11.75 -14.81 8.74
CA SER A 250 -10.60 -15.17 9.56
C SER A 250 -10.74 -14.67 11.01
N ALA A 251 -10.03 -15.35 11.92
CA ALA A 251 -9.97 -14.95 13.33
C ALA A 251 -9.33 -13.56 13.52
N ALA A 252 -8.48 -13.13 12.58
CA ALA A 252 -7.83 -11.82 12.61
C ALA A 252 -8.77 -10.65 12.24
N SER A 253 -9.94 -10.94 11.64
CA SER A 253 -10.90 -9.92 11.22
C SER A 253 -11.96 -9.65 12.29
N VAL A 254 -11.83 -8.52 12.98
CA VAL A 254 -12.64 -8.13 14.13
C VAL A 254 -13.69 -7.10 13.71
N PRO A 255 -15.00 -7.34 14.02
CA PRO A 255 -16.05 -6.35 13.79
C PRO A 255 -15.76 -5.02 14.48
N MET A 256 -16.07 -3.90 13.84
CA MET A 256 -15.88 -2.57 14.44
C MET A 256 -16.64 -2.42 15.76
N GLU A 257 -17.79 -3.05 15.90
CA GLU A 257 -18.62 -3.03 17.09
C GLU A 257 -17.94 -3.68 18.33
N ALA A 258 -16.91 -4.50 18.10
CA ALA A 258 -16.06 -5.03 19.16
C ALA A 258 -15.03 -4.01 19.67
N LEU A 259 -14.70 -3.02 18.84
CA LEU A 259 -13.65 -2.01 19.10
C LEU A 259 -14.23 -0.66 19.49
N ALA A 260 -15.47 -0.35 19.07
CA ALA A 260 -16.18 0.88 19.37
C ALA A 260 -17.69 0.64 19.35
N GLU A 261 -18.41 1.38 20.16
CA GLU A 261 -19.87 1.33 20.13
C GLU A 261 -20.40 1.84 18.78
N ARG A 262 -21.49 1.21 18.32
CA ARG A 262 -22.18 1.68 17.12
C ARG A 262 -22.79 3.05 17.41
N PRO A 263 -22.65 4.04 16.51
CA PRO A 263 -23.27 5.34 16.72
C PRO A 263 -24.79 5.22 16.78
N ASP A 264 -25.42 5.98 17.64
CA ASP A 264 -26.88 6.09 17.67
C ASP A 264 -27.42 6.84 16.43
N ALA A 265 -28.72 6.97 16.32
CA ALA A 265 -29.36 7.60 15.16
C ALA A 265 -28.97 9.08 15.00
N ALA A 266 -28.83 9.82 16.11
CA ALA A 266 -28.46 11.23 16.09
C ALA A 266 -27.00 11.43 15.68
N GLU A 267 -26.10 10.64 16.26
CA GLU A 267 -24.67 10.64 15.90
C GLU A 267 -24.48 10.19 14.44
N SER A 268 -25.17 9.15 14.00
CA SER A 268 -25.15 8.68 12.61
C SER A 268 -25.58 9.77 11.61
N MET A 269 -26.66 10.47 11.93
CA MET A 269 -27.14 11.60 11.11
C MET A 269 -26.10 12.72 11.06
N HIS A 270 -25.51 13.08 12.20
CA HIS A 270 -24.47 14.11 12.27
C HIS A 270 -23.24 13.73 11.43
N LEU A 271 -22.76 12.49 11.53
CA LEU A 271 -21.62 12.00 10.77
C LEU A 271 -21.88 11.99 9.26
N ARG A 272 -23.09 11.59 8.82
CA ARG A 272 -23.50 11.66 7.41
C ARG A 272 -23.59 13.11 6.91
N GLN A 273 -24.11 14.04 7.73
CA GLN A 273 -24.13 15.46 7.40
C GLN A 273 -22.72 16.03 7.29
N ALA A 274 -21.82 15.67 8.21
CA ALA A 274 -20.42 16.09 8.16
C ALA A 274 -19.74 15.58 6.88
N LEU A 275 -19.96 14.32 6.50
CA LEU A 275 -19.41 13.74 5.27
C LEU A 275 -19.92 14.48 4.02
N ARG A 276 -21.22 14.77 3.94
CA ARG A 276 -21.82 15.57 2.86
C ARG A 276 -21.29 17.00 2.82
N ALA A 277 -21.09 17.63 3.99
CA ALA A 277 -20.55 18.98 4.07
C ALA A 277 -19.10 19.06 3.58
N ARG A 278 -18.28 18.04 3.84
CA ARG A 278 -16.88 17.96 3.37
C ARG A 278 -16.77 17.84 1.85
N THR A 279 -17.78 17.28 1.21
CA THR A 279 -17.84 17.15 -0.26
C THR A 279 -18.66 18.27 -0.94
N ALA A 280 -19.33 19.11 -0.15
CA ALA A 280 -20.07 20.25 -0.68
C ALA A 280 -19.11 21.27 -1.33
N GLY A 281 -19.46 21.78 -2.51
CA GLY A 281 -18.65 22.79 -3.20
C GLY A 281 -17.43 22.26 -3.94
N CYS A 282 -17.28 20.94 -4.09
CA CYS A 282 -16.14 20.33 -4.78
C CYS A 282 -16.25 20.30 -6.32
N GLN A 283 -17.28 20.91 -6.91
CA GLN A 283 -17.63 20.78 -8.34
C GLN A 283 -16.46 21.13 -9.28
N GLU A 284 -15.66 22.11 -8.89
CA GLU A 284 -14.49 22.56 -9.67
C GLU A 284 -13.22 21.71 -9.40
N LEU A 285 -13.26 20.81 -8.42
CA LEU A 285 -12.12 19.95 -8.11
C LEU A 285 -12.13 18.70 -9.00
N PRO A 286 -10.92 18.20 -9.41
CA PRO A 286 -10.81 17.08 -10.33
C PRO A 286 -11.68 15.87 -9.96
N PRO A 287 -11.72 15.35 -8.71
CA PRO A 287 -12.51 14.16 -8.42
C PRO A 287 -14.00 14.33 -8.65
N CYS A 288 -14.55 15.51 -8.32
CA CYS A 288 -15.97 15.80 -8.52
C CYS A 288 -16.32 16.03 -10.00
N HIS A 289 -15.43 16.69 -10.71
CA HIS A 289 -15.56 16.92 -12.15
C HIS A 289 -15.53 15.59 -12.93
N TRP A 290 -14.67 14.66 -12.56
CA TRP A 290 -14.63 13.32 -13.15
C TRP A 290 -15.94 12.57 -13.03
N LEU A 291 -16.62 12.67 -11.87
CA LEU A 291 -17.91 12.01 -11.64
C LEU A 291 -19.04 12.52 -12.54
N THR A 292 -18.94 13.73 -13.06
CA THR A 292 -19.97 14.33 -13.91
C THR A 292 -19.73 14.16 -15.41
N GLN A 293 -18.49 13.94 -15.82
CA GLN A 293 -18.09 13.93 -17.23
C GLN A 293 -17.67 12.56 -17.75
N ASP A 294 -17.37 11.61 -16.87
CA ASP A 294 -16.88 10.31 -17.30
C ASP A 294 -18.01 9.38 -17.70
N GLY A 295 -17.88 8.77 -18.87
CA GLY A 295 -18.84 7.81 -19.42
C GLY A 295 -18.62 6.37 -18.95
N PHE A 296 -17.71 6.11 -18.01
CA PHE A 296 -17.30 4.76 -17.64
C PHE A 296 -18.43 3.91 -17.06
N LEU A 297 -19.31 4.50 -16.24
CA LEU A 297 -20.50 3.81 -15.73
C LEU A 297 -21.41 3.32 -16.88
N GLN A 298 -21.59 4.13 -17.91
CA GLN A 298 -22.35 3.75 -19.09
C GLN A 298 -21.63 2.66 -19.90
N ALA A 299 -20.34 2.80 -20.09
CA ALA A 299 -19.52 1.78 -20.74
C ALA A 299 -19.55 0.44 -19.98
N LEU A 300 -19.53 0.50 -18.64
CA LEU A 300 -19.65 -0.68 -17.79
C LEU A 300 -21.01 -1.37 -17.96
N ARG A 301 -22.11 -0.58 -17.96
CA ARG A 301 -23.47 -1.09 -18.11
C ARG A 301 -23.80 -1.63 -19.50
N SER A 302 -23.06 -1.22 -20.51
CA SER A 302 -23.24 -1.66 -21.91
C SER A 302 -22.19 -2.69 -22.37
N ALA A 303 -21.32 -3.19 -21.50
CA ALA A 303 -20.19 -4.04 -21.84
C ALA A 303 -19.25 -3.48 -22.91
N SER A 304 -19.19 -2.15 -23.03
CA SER A 304 -18.31 -1.49 -24.01
C SER A 304 -16.93 -1.13 -23.41
N VAL A 305 -16.65 -1.53 -22.17
CA VAL A 305 -15.31 -1.44 -21.59
C VAL A 305 -14.38 -2.35 -22.38
N PRO A 306 -13.29 -1.83 -22.96
CA PRO A 306 -12.33 -2.66 -23.68
C PRO A 306 -11.60 -3.59 -22.69
N LEU A 307 -11.72 -4.90 -22.90
CA LEU A 307 -11.06 -5.91 -22.09
C LEU A 307 -10.12 -6.76 -22.95
N THR A 308 -8.90 -6.91 -22.49
CA THR A 308 -7.94 -7.90 -23.00
C THR A 308 -8.17 -9.22 -22.28
N TRP A 309 -8.47 -10.28 -23.01
CA TRP A 309 -8.75 -11.61 -22.46
C TRP A 309 -7.49 -12.43 -22.34
N ALA A 310 -7.23 -12.93 -21.12
CA ALA A 310 -6.01 -13.64 -20.79
C ALA A 310 -6.27 -14.82 -19.85
N ARG A 311 -5.41 -15.84 -19.90
CA ARG A 311 -5.28 -16.77 -18.78
C ARG A 311 -4.71 -16.03 -17.60
N ALA A 312 -5.34 -16.23 -16.45
CA ALA A 312 -4.93 -15.56 -15.23
C ALA A 312 -4.97 -16.53 -14.05
N GLN A 313 -4.12 -16.30 -13.07
CA GLN A 313 -4.10 -17.04 -11.83
C GLN A 313 -3.89 -16.08 -10.67
N LEU A 314 -4.71 -16.20 -9.64
CA LEU A 314 -4.59 -15.45 -8.40
C LEU A 314 -3.69 -16.18 -7.41
N PHE A 315 -2.73 -15.48 -6.87
CA PHE A 315 -1.94 -15.89 -5.71
C PHE A 315 -2.22 -14.92 -4.56
N TYR A 316 -2.43 -15.46 -3.37
CA TYR A 316 -2.61 -14.62 -2.18
C TYR A 316 -2.18 -15.38 -0.91
N ASP A 317 -1.59 -14.66 0.03
CA ASP A 317 -1.28 -15.20 1.35
C ASP A 317 -2.58 -15.44 2.12
N HIS A 318 -2.76 -16.64 2.69
CA HIS A 318 -3.95 -16.95 3.46
C HIS A 318 -3.83 -16.36 4.88
N PRO A 319 -4.88 -15.66 5.40
CA PRO A 319 -4.79 -14.94 6.68
C PRO A 319 -4.47 -15.85 7.88
N ASP A 320 -4.94 -17.11 7.87
CA ASP A 320 -4.79 -18.06 8.97
C ASP A 320 -3.69 -19.12 8.72
N GLN A 321 -3.30 -19.34 7.46
CA GLN A 321 -2.30 -20.36 7.08
C GLN A 321 -0.91 -19.76 6.82
N GLY A 322 -0.80 -18.43 6.84
CA GLY A 322 0.46 -17.72 6.63
C GLY A 322 0.84 -17.54 5.17
N LYS A 323 2.14 -17.41 4.93
CA LYS A 323 2.69 -17.08 3.61
C LYS A 323 2.58 -18.23 2.62
N ILE A 324 2.21 -17.95 1.36
CA ILE A 324 2.30 -18.90 0.25
C ILE A 324 3.72 -19.46 0.14
N SER A 325 4.71 -18.60 0.30
CA SER A 325 6.12 -18.98 0.28
C SER A 325 6.46 -20.07 1.29
N ALA A 326 5.86 -20.04 2.50
CA ALA A 326 6.07 -21.05 3.51
C ALA A 326 5.37 -22.38 3.20
N ALA A 327 4.21 -22.34 2.52
CA ALA A 327 3.40 -23.53 2.21
C ALA A 327 3.83 -24.24 0.92
N SER A 328 4.36 -23.51 -0.05
CA SER A 328 4.67 -23.99 -1.40
C SER A 328 6.17 -24.09 -1.72
N GLY A 329 7.06 -23.68 -0.81
CA GLY A 329 8.50 -23.58 -1.07
C GLY A 329 8.89 -22.45 -2.02
N ILE A 330 7.96 -21.54 -2.33
CA ILE A 330 8.18 -20.39 -3.20
C ILE A 330 8.81 -19.27 -2.37
N GLU A 331 10.13 -19.23 -2.29
CA GLU A 331 10.86 -18.29 -1.41
C GLU A 331 10.79 -16.81 -1.86
N HIS A 332 10.51 -16.55 -3.13
CA HIS A 332 10.63 -15.21 -3.73
C HIS A 332 9.31 -14.66 -4.26
N GLY A 333 8.18 -15.27 -3.93
CA GLY A 333 6.85 -14.80 -4.34
C GLY A 333 6.73 -14.64 -5.84
N SER A 334 6.38 -13.44 -6.32
CA SER A 334 6.15 -13.15 -7.73
C SER A 334 7.41 -13.22 -8.62
N LEU A 335 8.62 -13.21 -8.05
CA LEU A 335 9.86 -13.40 -8.83
C LEU A 335 10.12 -14.85 -9.19
N ASP A 336 9.58 -15.81 -8.43
CA ASP A 336 9.83 -17.23 -8.63
C ASP A 336 9.26 -17.70 -9.98
N ASP A 337 10.08 -18.39 -10.76
CA ASP A 337 9.66 -19.01 -12.01
C ASP A 337 8.62 -20.11 -11.78
N GLN A 338 8.62 -20.78 -10.61
CA GLN A 338 7.62 -21.80 -10.28
C GLN A 338 6.26 -21.18 -9.99
N ALA A 339 6.21 -20.05 -9.28
CA ALA A 339 4.97 -19.34 -9.00
C ALA A 339 4.32 -18.77 -10.27
N SER A 340 5.12 -18.42 -11.27
CA SER A 340 4.62 -17.92 -12.55
C SER A 340 4.36 -19.03 -13.58
N GLY A 341 4.72 -20.29 -13.28
CA GLY A 341 4.59 -21.42 -14.22
C GLY A 341 5.47 -21.33 -15.46
N SER A 342 6.38 -20.36 -15.54
CA SER A 342 7.22 -20.12 -16.71
C SER A 342 8.61 -19.64 -16.30
N ARG A 343 9.65 -20.33 -16.81
CA ARG A 343 11.03 -19.92 -16.62
C ARG A 343 11.36 -18.72 -17.49
N THR A 344 11.85 -17.64 -16.87
CA THR A 344 12.31 -16.44 -17.57
C THR A 344 13.53 -16.75 -18.45
N ARG A 345 13.47 -16.37 -19.73
CA ARG A 345 14.46 -16.75 -20.76
C ARG A 345 15.28 -15.59 -21.30
N SER A 346 14.66 -14.44 -21.51
CA SER A 346 15.27 -13.29 -22.19
C SER A 346 15.26 -12.00 -21.35
N GLU A 347 14.16 -11.71 -20.69
CA GLU A 347 13.98 -10.41 -20.02
C GLU A 347 13.12 -10.50 -18.76
N LEU A 348 13.58 -9.85 -17.70
CA LEU A 348 12.85 -9.63 -16.45
C LEU A 348 12.83 -8.13 -16.16
N LEU A 349 11.64 -7.52 -16.19
CA LEU A 349 11.41 -6.12 -15.82
C LEU A 349 10.65 -6.08 -14.50
N ILE A 350 11.18 -5.35 -13.52
CA ILE A 350 10.63 -5.24 -12.17
C ILE A 350 10.33 -3.78 -11.87
N VAL A 351 9.10 -3.49 -11.45
CA VAL A 351 8.70 -2.21 -10.89
C VAL A 351 8.25 -2.44 -9.46
N SER A 352 8.94 -1.82 -8.52
CA SER A 352 8.63 -1.92 -7.09
C SER A 352 9.09 -0.67 -6.36
N PRO A 353 8.22 -0.02 -5.56
CA PRO A 353 8.59 1.17 -4.78
C PRO A 353 9.67 0.87 -3.74
N TYR A 354 9.67 -0.34 -3.19
CA TYR A 354 10.65 -0.86 -2.24
C TYR A 354 11.27 -2.12 -2.83
N PHE A 355 12.58 -2.06 -3.08
CA PHE A 355 13.32 -3.15 -3.71
C PHE A 355 14.51 -3.53 -2.84
N ILE A 356 14.32 -4.50 -1.95
CA ILE A 356 15.30 -4.97 -0.98
C ILE A 356 15.42 -6.49 -1.13
N PRO A 357 16.22 -6.97 -2.08
CA PRO A 357 16.35 -8.41 -2.34
C PRO A 357 17.04 -9.10 -1.17
N SER A 358 16.59 -10.31 -0.84
CA SER A 358 17.32 -11.19 0.06
C SER A 358 18.61 -11.70 -0.61
N GLU A 359 19.47 -12.37 0.16
CA GLU A 359 20.65 -13.04 -0.41
C GLU A 359 20.26 -14.06 -1.47
N ASP A 360 19.17 -14.81 -1.25
CA ASP A 360 18.63 -15.76 -2.22
C ASP A 360 18.08 -15.04 -3.45
N GLY A 361 17.40 -13.89 -3.26
CA GLY A 361 16.98 -13.03 -4.35
C GLY A 361 18.14 -12.51 -5.19
N LEU A 362 19.20 -12.03 -4.56
CA LEU A 362 20.42 -11.61 -5.26
C LEU A 362 21.05 -12.77 -6.06
N ARG A 363 21.10 -13.96 -5.45
CA ARG A 363 21.61 -15.18 -6.12
C ARG A 363 20.74 -15.54 -7.33
N HIS A 364 19.42 -15.53 -7.19
CA HIS A 364 18.48 -15.82 -8.26
C HIS A 364 18.61 -14.83 -9.43
N LEU A 365 18.71 -13.54 -9.15
CA LEU A 365 18.93 -12.52 -10.18
C LEU A 365 20.28 -12.71 -10.88
N ARG A 366 21.34 -13.05 -10.15
CA ARG A 366 22.63 -13.40 -10.73
C ARG A 366 22.54 -14.61 -11.65
N GLU A 367 21.91 -15.70 -11.23
CA GLU A 367 21.71 -16.89 -12.05
C GLU A 367 20.93 -16.60 -13.33
N MET A 368 19.94 -15.70 -13.29
CA MET A 368 19.26 -15.22 -14.49
C MET A 368 20.23 -14.48 -15.42
N ARG A 369 21.05 -13.58 -14.87
CA ARG A 369 22.07 -12.83 -15.65
C ARG A 369 23.11 -13.76 -16.27
N ASP A 370 23.56 -14.78 -15.52
CA ASP A 370 24.53 -15.78 -16.01
C ASP A 370 23.95 -16.61 -17.18
N ARG A 371 22.62 -16.76 -17.24
CA ARG A 371 21.91 -17.38 -18.39
C ARG A 371 21.66 -16.41 -19.55
N GLY A 372 22.09 -15.15 -19.45
CA GLY A 372 21.89 -14.12 -20.48
C GLY A 372 20.54 -13.38 -20.39
N VAL A 373 19.75 -13.58 -19.34
CA VAL A 373 18.49 -12.84 -19.15
C VAL A 373 18.80 -11.38 -18.82
N ARG A 374 18.20 -10.45 -19.53
CA ARG A 374 18.23 -9.02 -19.15
C ARG A 374 17.39 -8.83 -17.89
N VAL A 375 17.95 -8.26 -16.85
CA VAL A 375 17.23 -7.91 -15.60
C VAL A 375 17.31 -6.40 -15.39
N ALA A 376 16.16 -5.73 -15.33
CA ALA A 376 16.07 -4.30 -15.11
C ALA A 376 15.02 -3.97 -14.04
N VAL A 377 15.36 -3.03 -13.16
CA VAL A 377 14.57 -2.64 -12.00
C VAL A 377 14.32 -1.14 -12.01
N LEU A 378 13.06 -0.74 -11.83
CA LEU A 378 12.64 0.62 -11.57
C LEU A 378 12.13 0.73 -10.13
N THR A 379 12.72 1.62 -9.34
CA THR A 379 12.36 1.87 -7.94
C THR A 379 12.40 3.36 -7.60
N ASN A 380 12.12 3.72 -6.35
CA ASN A 380 12.21 5.10 -5.89
C ASN A 380 13.66 5.53 -5.65
N SER A 381 13.99 6.78 -6.02
CA SER A 381 15.17 7.47 -5.52
C SER A 381 14.99 7.89 -4.05
N LEU A 382 16.06 8.33 -3.40
CA LEU A 382 15.95 8.91 -2.04
C LEU A 382 15.04 10.15 -2.00
N ALA A 383 14.99 10.91 -3.07
CA ALA A 383 14.15 12.11 -3.17
C ALA A 383 12.67 11.77 -3.42
N SER A 384 12.38 10.65 -4.11
CA SER A 384 10.99 10.28 -4.47
C SER A 384 10.33 9.32 -3.49
N THR A 385 11.10 8.65 -2.62
CA THR A 385 10.53 7.65 -1.70
C THR A 385 9.68 8.29 -0.61
N ASP A 386 8.56 7.69 -0.31
CA ASP A 386 7.74 7.96 0.89
C ASP A 386 8.28 7.24 2.15
N SER A 387 9.20 6.26 1.97
CA SER A 387 9.84 5.51 3.05
C SER A 387 11.37 5.58 3.00
N PRO A 388 12.00 6.58 3.65
CA PRO A 388 13.46 6.65 3.75
C PRO A 388 14.10 5.41 4.37
N ALA A 389 13.37 4.68 5.22
CA ALA A 389 13.82 3.43 5.83
C ALA A 389 13.93 2.31 4.79
N ALA A 390 12.90 2.10 3.97
CA ALA A 390 12.94 1.12 2.88
C ALA A 390 14.05 1.47 1.86
N HIS A 391 14.20 2.76 1.54
CA HIS A 391 15.31 3.19 0.68
C HIS A 391 16.69 2.94 1.31
N ALA A 392 16.83 3.05 2.63
CA ALA A 392 18.08 2.71 3.32
C ALA A 392 18.42 1.22 3.18
N GLY A 393 17.42 0.35 3.25
CA GLY A 393 17.57 -1.08 2.94
C GLY A 393 18.05 -1.31 1.50
N TYR A 394 17.34 -0.77 0.53
CA TYR A 394 17.70 -0.86 -0.90
C TYR A 394 19.13 -0.39 -1.18
N ALA A 395 19.52 0.76 -0.61
CA ALA A 395 20.82 1.36 -0.86
C ALA A 395 22.02 0.45 -0.49
N ARG A 396 21.83 -0.51 0.42
CA ARG A 396 22.86 -1.50 0.79
C ARG A 396 23.14 -2.49 -0.33
N HIS A 397 22.13 -2.78 -1.16
CA HIS A 397 22.19 -3.81 -2.20
C HIS A 397 22.58 -3.28 -3.58
N ARG A 398 22.60 -1.95 -3.80
CA ARG A 398 22.89 -1.35 -5.12
C ARG A 398 24.17 -1.86 -5.76
N ALA A 399 25.28 -1.84 -5.00
CA ALA A 399 26.57 -2.28 -5.52
C ALA A 399 26.55 -3.77 -5.92
N ALA A 400 25.95 -4.64 -5.11
CA ALA A 400 25.83 -6.06 -5.40
C ALA A 400 24.92 -6.32 -6.62
N LEU A 401 23.81 -5.59 -6.75
CA LEU A 401 22.91 -5.68 -7.91
C LEU A 401 23.64 -5.29 -9.20
N LEU A 402 24.34 -4.16 -9.20
CA LEU A 402 25.10 -3.70 -10.36
C LEU A 402 26.27 -4.66 -10.71
N LEU A 403 26.94 -5.23 -9.70
CA LEU A 403 27.96 -6.26 -9.90
C LEU A 403 27.40 -7.52 -10.55
N ASN A 404 26.17 -7.88 -10.22
CA ASN A 404 25.45 -8.99 -10.85
C ASN A 404 24.88 -8.63 -12.23
N GLY A 405 25.13 -7.44 -12.77
CA GLY A 405 24.67 -7.01 -14.08
C GLY A 405 23.20 -6.60 -14.15
N VAL A 406 22.55 -6.34 -13.01
CA VAL A 406 21.19 -5.79 -12.96
C VAL A 406 21.22 -4.32 -13.35
N GLU A 407 20.33 -3.91 -14.25
CA GLU A 407 20.13 -2.52 -14.60
C GLU A 407 19.24 -1.86 -13.54
N LEU A 408 19.71 -0.75 -12.95
CA LEU A 408 18.97 -0.04 -11.90
C LEU A 408 18.56 1.35 -12.36
N PHE A 409 17.28 1.65 -12.20
CA PHE A 409 16.68 2.95 -12.48
C PHE A 409 15.93 3.45 -11.24
N GLU A 410 16.12 4.72 -10.90
CA GLU A 410 15.49 5.38 -9.77
C GLU A 410 14.64 6.55 -10.27
N ILE A 411 13.34 6.58 -9.88
CA ILE A 411 12.42 7.65 -10.28
C ILE A 411 12.98 9.02 -9.88
N ARG A 412 12.95 9.93 -10.82
CA ARG A 412 13.30 11.33 -10.62
C ARG A 412 12.03 12.12 -10.31
N LEU A 413 12.01 12.80 -9.16
CA LEU A 413 10.98 13.81 -8.90
C LEU A 413 11.15 14.94 -9.92
N GLN A 414 10.14 15.17 -10.73
CA GLN A 414 10.12 16.33 -11.60
C GLN A 414 9.56 17.51 -10.83
N PRO A 415 10.28 18.63 -10.70
CA PRO A 415 9.65 19.87 -10.28
C PRO A 415 8.62 20.26 -11.35
N ASP A 416 7.48 20.76 -10.88
CA ASP A 416 6.36 21.21 -11.70
C ASP A 416 6.84 22.33 -12.63
N VAL A 417 7.30 21.99 -13.81
CA VAL A 417 7.70 22.96 -14.87
C VAL A 417 6.70 22.81 -15.99
N GLY A 418 5.58 23.50 -15.89
CA GLY A 418 4.74 24.07 -16.96
C GLY A 418 4.45 23.31 -18.26
N HIS A 419 4.92 22.11 -18.42
CA HIS A 419 4.72 21.29 -19.62
C HIS A 419 3.82 20.09 -19.28
N ARG A 420 2.54 20.27 -19.60
CA ARG A 420 1.56 19.18 -19.69
C ARG A 420 1.99 18.18 -20.77
N ARG A 421 2.90 17.29 -20.44
CA ARG A 421 3.00 16.02 -21.15
C ARG A 421 2.13 15.05 -20.40
N SER A 422 1.16 14.46 -21.09
CA SER A 422 0.35 13.36 -20.58
C SER A 422 1.26 12.15 -20.37
N HIS A 423 1.88 12.08 -19.20
CA HIS A 423 2.61 10.89 -18.84
C HIS A 423 1.60 9.77 -18.63
N ARG A 424 1.86 8.59 -19.13
CA ARG A 424 1.03 7.41 -18.91
C ARG A 424 0.89 7.12 -17.41
N TRP A 425 1.87 7.48 -16.60
CA TRP A 425 1.84 7.43 -15.13
C TRP A 425 0.89 8.43 -14.46
N GLY A 426 0.28 9.32 -15.22
CA GLY A 426 -0.97 10.02 -14.91
C GLY A 426 -1.00 10.98 -13.72
N THR A 427 0.12 11.61 -13.33
CA THR A 427 0.10 12.61 -12.26
C THR A 427 0.56 13.97 -12.75
N ALA A 428 -0.16 15.02 -12.36
CA ALA A 428 0.16 16.41 -12.68
C ALA A 428 1.17 17.03 -11.68
N SER A 429 1.56 16.30 -10.65
CA SER A 429 2.50 16.73 -9.59
C SER A 429 3.60 15.70 -9.40
N PRO A 430 4.68 16.03 -8.65
CA PRO A 430 5.72 15.07 -8.29
C PRO A 430 5.11 13.80 -7.73
N ALA A 431 5.42 12.66 -8.33
CA ALA A 431 4.84 11.40 -7.92
C ALA A 431 5.93 10.44 -7.42
N SER A 432 5.68 9.84 -6.26
CA SER A 432 6.41 8.68 -5.79
C SER A 432 5.92 7.43 -6.53
N LEU A 433 6.83 6.54 -6.88
CA LEU A 433 6.47 5.24 -7.40
C LEU A 433 5.78 4.42 -6.29
N HIS A 434 4.60 3.87 -6.58
CA HIS A 434 3.92 2.92 -5.69
C HIS A 434 3.38 1.69 -6.45
N ALA A 435 3.45 1.67 -7.78
CA ALA A 435 3.11 0.51 -8.61
C ALA A 435 3.98 -0.70 -8.31
N LYS A 436 3.39 -1.89 -8.35
CA LYS A 436 4.06 -3.18 -8.20
C LYS A 436 3.65 -4.06 -9.37
N PHE A 437 4.58 -4.26 -10.29
CA PHE A 437 4.39 -5.22 -11.36
C PHE A 437 5.72 -5.80 -11.85
N ILE A 438 5.63 -6.96 -12.47
CA ILE A 438 6.75 -7.65 -13.09
C ILE A 438 6.33 -8.08 -14.49
N VAL A 439 7.23 -7.97 -15.44
CA VAL A 439 7.05 -8.52 -16.78
C VAL A 439 8.17 -9.51 -17.06
N LYS A 440 7.80 -10.73 -17.49
CA LYS A 440 8.72 -11.80 -17.91
C LYS A 440 8.58 -12.02 -19.42
N ASP A 441 9.69 -11.92 -20.13
CA ASP A 441 9.81 -12.24 -21.57
C ASP A 441 8.78 -11.50 -22.46
N ARG A 442 8.27 -10.34 -22.01
CA ARG A 442 7.25 -9.53 -22.71
C ARG A 442 5.94 -10.29 -23.00
N THR A 443 5.67 -11.39 -22.31
CA THR A 443 4.49 -12.24 -22.51
C THR A 443 3.71 -12.52 -21.24
N LEU A 444 4.39 -12.60 -20.10
CA LEU A 444 3.77 -12.83 -18.80
C LEU A 444 3.88 -11.53 -17.97
N ALA A 445 2.73 -11.03 -17.54
CA ALA A 445 2.64 -9.91 -16.61
C ALA A 445 2.21 -10.40 -15.22
N ILE A 446 2.71 -9.74 -14.19
CA ILE A 446 2.35 -9.99 -12.78
C ILE A 446 2.02 -8.63 -12.16
N VAL A 447 0.81 -8.48 -11.64
CA VAL A 447 0.33 -7.22 -11.04
C VAL A 447 -0.28 -7.51 -9.68
N GLY A 448 0.03 -6.69 -8.67
CA GLY A 448 -0.54 -6.92 -7.35
C GLY A 448 -0.10 -5.93 -6.28
N SER A 449 -0.14 -6.40 -5.04
CA SER A 449 0.21 -5.59 -3.87
C SER A 449 1.64 -5.82 -3.37
N GLN A 450 2.32 -6.88 -3.81
CA GLN A 450 3.60 -7.33 -3.27
C GLN A 450 4.75 -6.40 -3.67
N ASN A 451 5.44 -5.82 -2.69
CA ASN A 451 6.74 -5.21 -2.88
C ASN A 451 7.84 -6.28 -2.91
N GLN A 452 8.98 -5.93 -3.49
CA GLN A 452 10.16 -6.79 -3.46
C GLN A 452 11.05 -6.45 -2.25
N ASP A 453 10.50 -6.58 -1.04
CA ASP A 453 11.14 -6.24 0.24
C ASP A 453 10.92 -7.34 1.31
N PRO A 454 11.70 -7.35 2.40
CA PRO A 454 11.55 -8.32 3.48
C PRO A 454 10.19 -8.24 4.18
N ARG A 455 9.60 -7.04 4.29
CA ARG A 455 8.31 -6.86 4.94
C ARG A 455 7.18 -7.54 4.18
N SER A 456 7.12 -7.36 2.86
CA SER A 456 6.17 -8.07 1.99
C SER A 456 6.42 -9.58 1.98
N ARG A 457 7.70 -9.99 2.04
CA ARG A 457 8.07 -11.41 2.03
C ARG A 457 7.75 -12.12 3.35
N LEU A 458 7.99 -11.47 4.52
CA LEU A 458 7.94 -12.14 5.82
C LEU A 458 6.72 -11.82 6.67
N HIS A 459 6.16 -10.62 6.55
CA HIS A 459 5.19 -10.11 7.50
C HIS A 459 3.82 -9.77 6.89
N ASN A 460 3.80 -8.95 5.83
CA ASN A 460 2.53 -8.57 5.22
C ASN A 460 1.89 -9.75 4.51
N THR A 461 0.56 -9.78 4.47
CA THR A 461 -0.15 -10.66 3.55
C THR A 461 -0.41 -9.91 2.25
N GLU A 462 -0.06 -10.55 1.14
CA GLU A 462 -0.06 -9.96 -0.20
C GLU A 462 -0.97 -10.75 -1.15
N ALA A 463 -1.27 -10.13 -2.30
CA ALA A 463 -1.94 -10.79 -3.41
C ALA A 463 -1.40 -10.27 -4.74
N TRP A 464 -1.30 -11.17 -5.72
CA TRP A 464 -0.94 -10.83 -7.09
C TRP A 464 -1.63 -11.73 -8.10
N ILE A 465 -1.80 -11.22 -9.31
CA ILE A 465 -2.35 -11.96 -10.43
C ILE A 465 -1.27 -12.12 -11.49
N THR A 466 -1.06 -13.35 -11.97
CA THR A 466 -0.28 -13.61 -13.17
C THR A 466 -1.20 -13.59 -14.39
N LEU A 467 -0.75 -12.96 -15.46
CA LEU A 467 -1.48 -12.72 -16.69
C LEU A 467 -0.65 -13.23 -17.87
N ASP A 468 -1.06 -14.33 -18.48
CA ASP A 468 -0.44 -14.85 -19.70
C ASP A 468 -1.04 -14.09 -20.91
N SER A 469 -0.45 -12.94 -21.22
CA SER A 469 -0.90 -12.04 -22.29
C SER A 469 0.22 -11.11 -22.75
N ALA A 470 0.65 -11.28 -23.98
CA ALA A 470 1.63 -10.38 -24.60
C ALA A 470 1.08 -8.95 -24.73
N GLU A 471 -0.22 -8.75 -24.90
CA GLU A 471 -0.86 -7.45 -25.01
C GLU A 471 -0.77 -6.67 -23.70
N LEU A 472 -1.22 -7.26 -22.57
CA LEU A 472 -1.11 -6.63 -21.25
C LEU A 472 0.36 -6.46 -20.82
N ALA A 473 1.21 -7.43 -21.16
CA ALA A 473 2.65 -7.31 -20.94
C ALA A 473 3.25 -6.12 -21.72
N ALA A 474 2.84 -5.91 -22.97
CA ALA A 474 3.31 -4.79 -23.79
C ALA A 474 2.89 -3.43 -23.21
N GLU A 475 1.68 -3.31 -22.65
CA GLU A 475 1.27 -2.10 -21.96
C GLU A 475 2.15 -1.79 -20.74
N LEU A 476 2.45 -2.82 -19.92
CA LEU A 476 3.33 -2.67 -18.75
C LEU A 476 4.78 -2.42 -19.13
N VAL A 477 5.27 -3.02 -20.22
CA VAL A 477 6.59 -2.72 -20.80
C VAL A 477 6.67 -1.25 -21.21
N ALA A 478 5.65 -0.72 -21.88
CA ALA A 478 5.60 0.67 -22.26
C ALA A 478 5.63 1.62 -21.05
N LEU A 479 4.98 1.24 -19.92
CA LEU A 479 5.08 1.96 -18.67
C LEU A 479 6.48 1.89 -18.06
N PHE A 480 7.12 0.72 -18.10
CA PHE A 480 8.48 0.54 -17.63
C PHE A 480 9.46 1.39 -18.46
N GLU A 481 9.38 1.33 -19.79
CA GLU A 481 10.23 2.07 -20.71
C GLU A 481 10.06 3.59 -20.52
N GLU A 482 8.82 4.08 -20.34
CA GLU A 482 8.57 5.49 -20.00
C GLU A 482 9.16 5.86 -18.63
N GLY A 483 8.96 5.01 -17.62
CA GLY A 483 9.46 5.26 -16.26
C GLY A 483 10.99 5.22 -16.15
N THR A 484 11.67 4.48 -17.03
CA THR A 484 13.14 4.37 -17.10
C THR A 484 13.78 5.31 -18.10
N ASP A 485 12.97 6.09 -18.85
CA ASP A 485 13.48 7.12 -19.75
C ASP A 485 14.38 8.11 -18.99
N ALA A 486 15.45 8.53 -19.62
CA ALA A 486 16.46 9.37 -19.00
C ALA A 486 15.95 10.73 -18.51
N HIS A 487 14.77 11.20 -18.96
CA HIS A 487 14.12 12.40 -18.42
C HIS A 487 13.31 12.12 -17.16
N HIS A 488 12.91 10.86 -16.91
CA HIS A 488 12.03 10.44 -15.82
C HIS A 488 12.74 9.71 -14.70
N ALA A 489 13.93 9.15 -14.99
CA ALA A 489 14.70 8.39 -14.03
C ALA A 489 16.18 8.76 -14.01
N PHE A 490 16.82 8.40 -12.92
CA PHE A 490 18.26 8.28 -12.83
C PHE A 490 18.65 6.84 -13.12
N LYS A 491 19.54 6.63 -14.09
CA LYS A 491 20.23 5.35 -14.24
C LYS A 491 21.36 5.29 -13.22
N VAL A 492 21.38 4.24 -12.40
CA VAL A 492 22.43 4.03 -11.41
C VAL A 492 23.54 3.19 -12.03
N GLU A 493 24.78 3.66 -11.91
CA GLU A 493 25.96 3.04 -12.53
C GLU A 493 27.10 2.94 -11.52
N ARG A 494 27.98 1.95 -11.74
CA ARG A 494 29.27 1.90 -11.06
C ARG A 494 30.27 2.78 -11.79
N ASN A 495 31.03 3.52 -11.02
CA ASN A 495 32.12 4.34 -11.51
C ASN A 495 33.38 4.03 -10.71
N GLU A 496 34.44 3.70 -11.40
CA GLU A 496 35.76 3.55 -10.76
C GLU A 496 36.46 4.91 -10.77
N VAL A 497 36.63 5.48 -9.58
CA VAL A 497 37.35 6.75 -9.37
C VAL A 497 38.48 6.47 -8.38
N ASP A 498 39.72 6.70 -8.81
CA ASP A 498 40.95 6.50 -8.00
C ASP A 498 41.09 5.07 -7.46
N GLY A 499 40.66 4.05 -8.24
CA GLY A 499 40.69 2.64 -7.82
C GLY A 499 39.61 2.27 -6.78
N LEU A 500 38.66 3.16 -6.51
CA LEU A 500 37.52 2.91 -5.63
C LEU A 500 36.23 2.81 -6.43
N ASP A 501 35.48 1.77 -6.20
CA ASP A 501 34.12 1.62 -6.72
C ASP A 501 33.18 2.65 -6.07
N LYS A 502 32.69 3.59 -6.89
CA LYS A 502 31.70 4.58 -6.48
C LYS A 502 30.42 4.40 -7.28
N LEU A 503 29.31 4.82 -6.72
CA LEU A 503 28.04 4.90 -7.44
C LEU A 503 27.91 6.28 -8.10
N ALA A 504 27.33 6.30 -9.29
CA ALA A 504 26.94 7.51 -9.98
C ALA A 504 25.51 7.37 -10.52
N TRP A 505 24.85 8.50 -10.68
CA TRP A 505 23.50 8.61 -11.21
C TRP A 505 23.54 9.48 -12.46
N SER A 506 23.00 9.00 -13.56
CA SER A 506 22.91 9.76 -14.80
C SER A 506 21.46 9.98 -15.22
N THR A 507 21.16 11.16 -15.74
CA THR A 507 19.83 11.54 -16.25
C THR A 507 19.99 12.57 -17.38
N GLN A 508 18.93 12.87 -18.11
CA GLN A 508 18.93 13.95 -19.11
C GLN A 508 18.17 15.18 -18.59
N LEU A 509 18.80 16.35 -18.72
CA LEU A 509 18.25 17.67 -18.45
C LEU A 509 18.46 18.54 -19.68
N ASP A 510 17.38 19.06 -20.24
CA ASP A 510 17.44 19.95 -21.41
C ASP A 510 18.32 19.44 -22.56
N GLY A 511 18.24 18.12 -22.82
CA GLY A 511 19.01 17.45 -23.86
C GLY A 511 20.49 17.18 -23.52
N THR A 512 20.91 17.50 -22.29
CA THR A 512 22.27 17.25 -21.80
C THR A 512 22.28 16.15 -20.76
N THR A 513 23.21 15.19 -20.88
CA THR A 513 23.41 14.17 -19.84
C THR A 513 24.09 14.80 -18.62
N VAL A 514 23.42 14.75 -17.49
CA VAL A 514 23.94 15.21 -16.20
C VAL A 514 24.27 13.99 -15.34
N ARG A 515 25.41 14.02 -14.69
CA ARG A 515 25.89 12.97 -13.80
C ARG A 515 26.06 13.50 -12.38
N TYR A 516 25.70 12.67 -11.42
CA TYR A 516 25.81 12.95 -9.99
C TYR A 516 26.64 11.86 -9.32
N ASP A 517 27.60 12.25 -8.47
CA ASP A 517 28.43 11.34 -7.68
C ASP A 517 27.88 11.09 -6.26
N SER A 518 26.65 11.52 -6.03
CA SER A 518 25.90 11.30 -4.77
C SER A 518 24.41 11.33 -5.04
N GLU A 519 23.62 10.81 -4.12
CA GLU A 519 22.12 10.77 -4.19
C GLU A 519 21.55 12.08 -4.74
N PRO A 520 21.00 12.09 -5.95
CA PRO A 520 20.54 13.33 -6.57
C PRO A 520 19.27 13.87 -5.90
N MET A 521 19.02 15.17 -6.03
CA MET A 521 17.83 15.88 -5.51
C MET A 521 17.56 15.65 -4.01
N SER A 522 18.53 15.16 -3.24
CA SER A 522 18.41 14.91 -1.81
C SER A 522 19.31 15.85 -1.01
N GLY A 523 18.74 16.51 0.03
CA GLY A 523 19.50 17.36 0.94
C GLY A 523 20.42 16.56 1.87
N LEU A 524 21.45 17.20 2.41
CA LEU A 524 22.40 16.58 3.32
C LEU A 524 21.71 15.90 4.52
N TRP A 525 20.70 16.55 5.11
CA TRP A 525 19.94 16.00 6.23
C TRP A 525 19.19 14.72 5.88
N LEU A 526 18.60 14.63 4.71
CA LEU A 526 17.90 13.42 4.27
C LEU A 526 18.89 12.26 4.07
N ARG A 527 20.09 12.54 3.52
CA ARG A 527 21.16 11.55 3.37
C ARG A 527 21.67 11.05 4.72
N LEU A 528 21.90 11.97 5.68
CA LEU A 528 22.33 11.62 7.03
C LEU A 528 21.25 10.79 7.76
N TRP A 529 19.98 11.21 7.65
CA TRP A 529 18.85 10.50 8.23
C TRP A 529 18.70 9.09 7.64
N ARG A 530 18.76 8.96 6.31
CA ARG A 530 18.80 7.64 5.65
C ARG A 530 19.96 6.79 6.17
N GLY A 531 21.16 7.36 6.29
CA GLY A 531 22.34 6.66 6.83
C GLY A 531 22.09 6.14 8.25
N LEU A 532 21.49 6.96 9.12
CA LEU A 532 21.14 6.59 10.48
C LEU A 532 20.08 5.46 10.50
N LEU A 533 19.01 5.59 9.72
CA LEU A 533 17.98 4.54 9.60
C LEU A 533 18.59 3.22 9.11
N GLY A 534 19.53 3.29 8.17
CA GLY A 534 20.26 2.13 7.68
C GLY A 534 21.07 1.39 8.76
N VAL A 535 21.50 2.07 9.82
CA VAL A 535 22.20 1.42 10.95
C VAL A 535 21.22 0.92 12.01
N LEU A 536 20.15 1.68 12.27
CA LEU A 536 19.25 1.43 13.39
C LEU A 536 18.16 0.39 13.09
N ILE A 537 17.69 0.29 11.83
CA ILE A 537 16.58 -0.59 11.50
C ILE A 537 17.13 -1.89 10.92
N PRO A 538 16.85 -3.04 11.57
CA PRO A 538 17.17 -4.35 11.01
C PRO A 538 16.43 -4.57 9.69
N GLU A 539 17.11 -5.16 8.70
CA GLU A 539 16.59 -5.31 7.34
C GLU A 539 15.32 -6.14 7.28
N HIS A 540 15.17 -7.16 8.13
CA HIS A 540 13.97 -8.01 8.17
C HIS A 540 12.69 -7.28 8.60
N LEU A 541 12.79 -6.04 9.10
CA LEU A 541 11.64 -5.19 9.46
C LEU A 541 11.27 -4.15 8.39
N LEU A 542 12.11 -4.03 7.35
CA LEU A 542 11.95 -3.06 6.25
C LEU A 542 11.02 -3.57 5.14
#